data_4f3825aa01d74738a73c7b80eb4927d3
#
_entry.id   4f3825aa01d74738a73c7b80eb4927d3
#
_cell.length_a   1.000
_cell.length_b   1.000
_cell.length_c   1.000
_cell.angle_alpha   90.00
_cell.angle_beta   90.00
_cell.angle_gamma   90.00
#
_symmetry.space_group_name_H-M   'P 1'
#
loop_
_entity.id
_entity.type
_entity.pdbx_description
1 polymer ?
#
loop_
_entity_poly.entity_id
_entity_poly.type
_entity_poly.pdbx_seq_one_letter_code
_entity_poly.pdbx_strand_id
1 'polypeptide(L)'
;MHSDEILDLGQLPMKFVALSTCYRREAGTYGKDTKGLYRVHQFQKVEQVVVDQADEGLSLAHHEEILRNAEDLLQSLELPYRVVNVCGGDLGQPQVQKFDIETWMPSREAYGETHSASRFHDFQARRLNLRYRGEDGKVRFCHTLNNTVAASTRMLIALLENHQTESGAIRVPEPLRGYLGGRELLGA
;
A
#
# COMPACT_ATOMS: atom_id res chain seq x y z
N MET A 1 -4.14 18.50 -2.27
CA MET A 1 -5.58 18.19 -2.31
C MET A 1 -6.09 18.46 -0.89
N HIS A 2 -7.21 19.16 -0.73
CA HIS A 2 -7.91 19.45 0.54
C HIS A 2 -7.10 20.15 1.65
N SER A 3 -5.97 20.81 1.35
CA SER A 3 -5.29 21.66 2.31
C SER A 3 -6.12 22.89 2.64
N ASP A 4 -6.19 23.28 3.93
CA ASP A 4 -6.93 24.43 4.46
C ASP A 4 -8.46 24.37 4.28
N GLU A 5 -9.00 23.18 3.96
CA GLU A 5 -10.44 22.98 3.77
C GLU A 5 -11.15 22.56 5.07
N ILE A 6 -12.44 22.93 5.15
CA ILE A 6 -13.40 22.39 6.10
C ILE A 6 -14.46 21.66 5.29
N LEU A 7 -14.43 20.33 5.35
CA LEU A 7 -15.36 19.46 4.64
C LEU A 7 -16.72 19.42 5.35
N ASP A 8 -17.79 19.22 4.60
CA ASP A 8 -19.08 18.84 5.17
C ASP A 8 -19.07 17.34 5.53
N LEU A 9 -19.72 16.98 6.62
CA LEU A 9 -19.77 15.58 7.08
C LEU A 9 -20.31 14.63 5.99
N GLY A 10 -21.28 15.08 5.19
CA GLY A 10 -21.83 14.30 4.08
C GLY A 10 -20.85 14.01 2.92
N GLN A 11 -19.67 14.61 2.91
CA GLN A 11 -18.60 14.30 1.95
C GLN A 11 -17.70 13.15 2.41
N LEU A 12 -17.80 12.76 3.69
CA LEU A 12 -16.99 11.70 4.31
C LEU A 12 -17.73 10.35 4.32
N PRO A 13 -17.03 9.21 4.22
CA PRO A 13 -15.59 9.10 3.96
C PRO A 13 -15.23 9.42 2.50
N MET A 14 -14.07 10.03 2.29
CA MET A 14 -13.47 10.18 0.97
C MET A 14 -12.43 9.08 0.75
N LYS A 15 -12.60 8.30 -0.31
CA LYS A 15 -11.71 7.19 -0.67
C LYS A 15 -11.10 7.43 -2.05
N PHE A 16 -9.80 7.36 -2.13
CA PHE A 16 -9.04 7.62 -3.35
C PHE A 16 -8.13 6.45 -3.67
N VAL A 17 -7.92 6.24 -4.97
CA VAL A 17 -6.84 5.41 -5.52
C VAL A 17 -6.06 6.26 -6.51
N ALA A 18 -4.74 6.26 -6.38
CA ALA A 18 -3.89 7.02 -7.27
C ALA A 18 -2.66 6.21 -7.69
N LEU A 19 -2.32 6.33 -8.98
CA LEU A 19 -1.04 5.88 -9.52
C LEU A 19 -0.08 7.07 -9.53
N SER A 20 1.08 6.93 -8.90
CA SER A 20 2.10 7.96 -8.89
C SER A 20 3.51 7.39 -9.09
N THR A 21 4.39 8.20 -9.65
CA THR A 21 5.83 7.92 -9.65
C THR A 21 6.41 8.38 -8.31
N CYS A 22 7.11 7.46 -7.65
CA CYS A 22 7.75 7.69 -6.36
C CYS A 22 9.27 7.80 -6.56
N TYR A 23 9.89 8.73 -5.83
CA TYR A 23 11.33 8.97 -5.87
C TYR A 23 11.93 8.88 -4.47
N ARG A 24 13.01 8.15 -4.34
CA ARG A 24 13.73 8.01 -3.07
C ARG A 24 15.23 8.22 -3.27
N ARG A 25 15.91 8.89 -2.38
CA ARG A 25 17.36 9.04 -2.41
C ARG A 25 18.11 7.80 -1.96
N GLU A 26 17.43 6.93 -1.16
CA GLU A 26 18.00 5.73 -0.53
C GLU A 26 19.30 5.99 0.25
N ALA A 27 19.46 7.21 0.77
CA ALA A 27 20.62 7.61 1.57
C ALA A 27 20.65 6.81 2.89
N GLY A 28 21.83 6.29 3.26
CA GLY A 28 22.02 5.54 4.51
C GLY A 28 21.69 4.05 4.44
N THR A 29 21.33 3.52 3.26
CA THR A 29 20.98 2.10 3.08
C THR A 29 22.09 1.31 2.36
N TYR A 30 23.34 1.69 2.52
CA TYR A 30 24.47 1.06 1.86
C TYR A 30 24.52 -0.46 2.07
N GLY A 31 24.45 -1.21 0.97
CA GLY A 31 24.58 -2.67 0.97
C GLY A 31 23.33 -3.46 1.38
N LYS A 32 22.27 -2.83 1.93
CA LYS A 32 21.05 -3.52 2.30
C LYS A 32 20.05 -3.48 1.14
N ASP A 33 19.73 -4.66 0.59
CA ASP A 33 18.72 -4.83 -0.48
C ASP A 33 18.95 -4.00 -1.76
N THR A 34 20.20 -3.59 -2.03
CA THR A 34 20.56 -2.74 -3.18
C THR A 34 20.76 -3.51 -4.48
N LYS A 35 20.75 -4.85 -4.43
CA LYS A 35 20.82 -5.69 -5.63
C LYS A 35 19.45 -5.85 -6.29
N GLY A 36 19.42 -5.89 -7.62
CA GLY A 36 18.19 -6.10 -8.39
C GLY A 36 17.21 -4.93 -8.31
N LEU A 37 15.92 -5.23 -8.29
CA LEU A 37 14.83 -4.26 -8.37
C LEU A 37 14.16 -3.95 -7.01
N TYR A 38 14.60 -4.57 -5.92
CA TYR A 38 13.89 -4.46 -4.65
C TYR A 38 13.94 -3.05 -4.05
N ARG A 39 15.09 -2.38 -4.15
CA ARG A 39 15.32 -1.02 -3.65
C ARG A 39 15.90 -0.15 -4.76
N VAL A 40 15.08 0.72 -5.31
CA VAL A 40 15.42 1.57 -6.47
C VAL A 40 15.08 3.03 -6.17
N HIS A 41 15.69 3.95 -6.94
CA HIS A 41 15.50 5.40 -6.76
C HIS A 41 14.18 5.91 -7.33
N GLN A 42 13.62 5.20 -8.31
CA GLN A 42 12.35 5.56 -8.96
C GLN A 42 11.50 4.31 -9.18
N PHE A 43 10.23 4.38 -8.86
CA PHE A 43 9.25 3.32 -9.10
C PHE A 43 7.85 3.90 -9.20
N GLN A 44 6.91 3.15 -9.75
CA GLN A 44 5.50 3.48 -9.76
C GLN A 44 4.79 2.79 -8.61
N LYS A 45 3.79 3.46 -8.05
CA LYS A 45 3.01 2.94 -6.94
C LYS A 45 1.53 3.28 -7.10
N VAL A 46 0.70 2.29 -6.94
CA VAL A 46 -0.75 2.46 -6.72
C VAL A 46 -0.99 2.53 -5.23
N GLU A 47 -1.61 3.61 -4.78
CA GLU A 47 -1.87 3.88 -3.35
C GLU A 47 -3.35 4.14 -3.12
N GLN A 48 -3.90 3.55 -2.05
CA GLN A 48 -5.21 3.88 -1.49
C GLN A 48 -5.03 4.96 -0.43
N VAL A 49 -5.94 5.93 -0.39
CA VAL A 49 -6.00 6.95 0.66
C VAL A 49 -7.44 7.09 1.13
N VAL A 50 -7.62 7.12 2.44
CA VAL A 50 -8.91 7.39 3.07
C VAL A 50 -8.81 8.63 3.94
N VAL A 51 -9.80 9.50 3.83
CA VAL A 51 -10.02 10.65 4.71
C VAL A 51 -11.41 10.49 5.31
N ASP A 52 -11.52 10.51 6.64
CA ASP A 52 -12.81 10.36 7.32
C ASP A 52 -12.88 11.23 8.58
N GLN A 53 -14.04 11.26 9.19
CA GLN A 53 -14.26 11.90 10.48
C GLN A 53 -13.37 11.27 11.57
N ALA A 54 -13.12 12.03 12.64
CA ALA A 54 -12.30 11.60 13.76
C ALA A 54 -13.07 10.63 14.67
N ASP A 55 -13.21 9.39 14.20
CA ASP A 55 -13.82 8.28 14.92
C ASP A 55 -12.89 7.07 14.88
N GLU A 56 -12.63 6.47 16.05
CA GLU A 56 -11.71 5.33 16.18
C GLU A 56 -12.27 4.07 15.53
N GLY A 57 -13.55 3.80 15.68
CA GLY A 57 -14.20 2.60 15.11
C GLY A 57 -14.21 2.64 13.59
N LEU A 58 -14.56 3.78 13.00
CA LEU A 58 -14.50 3.98 11.55
C LEU A 58 -13.05 3.89 11.03
N SER A 59 -12.11 4.50 11.74
CA SER A 59 -10.70 4.46 11.38
C SER A 59 -10.14 3.02 11.38
N LEU A 60 -10.55 2.19 12.34
CA LEU A 60 -10.19 0.76 12.37
C LEU A 60 -10.84 -0.01 11.21
N ALA A 61 -12.12 0.20 10.96
CA ALA A 61 -12.84 -0.46 9.86
C ALA A 61 -12.23 -0.13 8.49
N HIS A 62 -11.88 1.14 8.26
CA HIS A 62 -11.19 1.55 7.04
C HIS A 62 -9.78 0.96 6.92
N HIS A 63 -9.06 0.84 8.03
CA HIS A 63 -7.74 0.22 8.02
C HIS A 63 -7.79 -1.25 7.59
N GLU A 64 -8.77 -2.00 8.13
CA GLU A 64 -9.03 -3.38 7.72
C GLU A 64 -9.48 -3.49 6.26
N GLU A 65 -10.33 -2.56 5.79
CA GLU A 65 -10.81 -2.53 4.41
C GLU A 65 -9.65 -2.34 3.41
N ILE A 66 -8.80 -1.30 3.61
CA ILE A 66 -7.68 -1.04 2.70
C ILE A 66 -6.61 -2.14 2.76
N LEU A 67 -6.44 -2.79 3.91
CA LEU A 67 -5.58 -3.96 4.04
C LEU A 67 -6.14 -5.13 3.22
N ARG A 68 -7.42 -5.46 3.39
CA ARG A 68 -8.10 -6.54 2.66
C ARG A 68 -8.02 -6.35 1.14
N ASN A 69 -8.21 -5.14 0.64
CA ASN A 69 -8.08 -4.85 -0.79
C ASN A 69 -6.70 -5.27 -1.35
N ALA A 70 -5.63 -5.07 -0.58
CA ALA A 70 -4.29 -5.49 -0.98
C ALA A 70 -4.12 -7.02 -0.87
N GLU A 71 -4.70 -7.65 0.16
CA GLU A 71 -4.70 -9.12 0.29
C GLU A 71 -5.46 -9.79 -0.85
N ASP A 72 -6.65 -9.27 -1.21
CA ASP A 72 -7.47 -9.77 -2.33
C ASP A 72 -6.69 -9.70 -3.65
N LEU A 73 -5.93 -8.64 -3.88
CA LEU A 73 -5.05 -8.55 -5.05
C LEU A 73 -3.98 -9.64 -5.03
N LEU A 74 -3.26 -9.82 -3.92
CA LEU A 74 -2.21 -10.83 -3.79
C LEU A 74 -2.77 -12.25 -3.97
N GLN A 75 -3.93 -12.52 -3.39
CA GLN A 75 -4.62 -13.81 -3.54
C GLN A 75 -5.04 -14.05 -5.00
N SER A 76 -5.59 -13.04 -5.67
CA SER A 76 -5.95 -13.14 -7.08
C SER A 76 -4.75 -13.39 -7.99
N LEU A 77 -3.57 -12.91 -7.60
CA LEU A 77 -2.30 -13.12 -8.29
C LEU A 77 -1.58 -14.41 -7.84
N GLU A 78 -2.19 -15.20 -6.95
CA GLU A 78 -1.64 -16.45 -6.41
C GLU A 78 -0.24 -16.28 -5.76
N LEU A 79 -0.02 -15.16 -5.07
CA LEU A 79 1.25 -14.85 -4.43
C LEU A 79 1.22 -15.22 -2.94
N PRO A 80 2.18 -16.02 -2.43
CA PRO A 80 2.29 -16.30 -1.00
C PRO A 80 2.69 -15.04 -0.23
N TYR A 81 1.96 -14.71 0.82
CA TYR A 81 2.23 -13.53 1.65
C TYR A 81 1.93 -13.79 3.13
N ARG A 82 2.37 -12.87 3.97
CA ARG A 82 1.96 -12.77 5.37
C ARG A 82 1.70 -11.32 5.75
N VAL A 83 0.81 -11.10 6.71
CA VAL A 83 0.54 -9.79 7.30
C VAL A 83 1.26 -9.68 8.63
N VAL A 84 2.00 -8.61 8.81
CA VAL A 84 2.78 -8.32 10.02
C VAL A 84 2.22 -7.07 10.69
N ASN A 85 1.77 -7.19 11.93
CA ASN A 85 1.44 -6.02 12.74
C ASN A 85 2.75 -5.41 13.26
N VAL A 86 3.06 -4.21 12.83
CA VAL A 86 4.33 -3.54 13.13
C VAL A 86 4.35 -3.09 14.59
N CYS A 87 5.40 -3.48 15.30
CA CYS A 87 5.56 -3.11 16.71
C CYS A 87 5.88 -1.62 16.89
N GLY A 88 5.57 -1.09 18.09
CA GLY A 88 5.71 0.34 18.38
C GLY A 88 7.10 0.91 18.18
N GLY A 89 8.17 0.08 18.32
CA GLY A 89 9.55 0.51 18.08
C GLY A 89 9.90 0.79 16.61
N ASP A 90 9.12 0.21 15.67
CA ASP A 90 9.31 0.38 14.23
C ASP A 90 8.25 1.27 13.58
N LEU A 91 7.30 1.79 14.37
CA LEU A 91 6.35 2.77 13.88
C LEU A 91 7.04 4.10 13.59
N GLY A 92 6.77 4.68 12.42
CA GLY A 92 7.11 6.07 12.17
C GLY A 92 6.32 7.02 13.07
N GLN A 93 6.89 8.17 13.41
CA GLN A 93 6.27 9.18 14.28
C GLN A 93 4.78 9.49 13.98
N PRO A 94 4.32 9.54 12.70
CA PRO A 94 2.93 9.86 12.40
C PRO A 94 1.96 8.70 12.58
N GLN A 95 2.43 7.47 12.70
CA GLN A 95 1.59 6.28 12.64
C GLN A 95 1.09 5.88 14.03
N VAL A 96 -0.20 5.56 14.14
CA VAL A 96 -0.78 4.97 15.36
C VAL A 96 -0.91 3.46 15.25
N GLN A 97 -1.00 2.95 14.04
CA GLN A 97 -0.99 1.53 13.71
C GLN A 97 -0.52 1.33 12.27
N LYS A 98 0.21 0.24 12.05
CA LYS A 98 0.71 -0.12 10.73
C LYS A 98 0.69 -1.64 10.57
N PHE A 99 0.20 -2.11 9.42
CA PHE A 99 0.41 -3.46 8.93
C PHE A 99 1.32 -3.43 7.72
N ASP A 100 2.35 -4.29 7.72
CA ASP A 100 3.11 -4.56 6.52
C ASP A 100 2.65 -5.90 5.92
N ILE A 101 2.51 -5.95 4.60
CA ILE A 101 2.36 -7.21 3.88
C ILE A 101 3.71 -7.56 3.29
N GLU A 102 4.19 -8.73 3.64
CA GLU A 102 5.42 -9.28 3.13
C GLU A 102 5.11 -10.47 2.20
N THR A 103 5.61 -10.40 0.98
CA THR A 103 5.41 -11.44 -0.04
C THR A 103 6.64 -12.33 -0.12
N TRP A 104 6.46 -13.62 -0.32
CA TRP A 104 7.55 -14.57 -0.46
C TRP A 104 8.37 -14.27 -1.72
N MET A 105 9.67 -14.27 -1.58
CA MET A 105 10.64 -14.04 -2.66
C MET A 105 11.62 -15.22 -2.73
N PRO A 106 11.41 -16.16 -3.67
CA PRO A 106 12.22 -17.39 -3.81
C PRO A 106 13.73 -17.14 -3.86
N SER A 107 14.19 -16.15 -4.63
CA SER A 107 15.63 -15.83 -4.74
C SER A 107 16.27 -15.36 -3.45
N ARG A 108 15.47 -14.94 -2.48
CA ARG A 108 15.92 -14.49 -1.15
C ARG A 108 15.70 -15.54 -0.07
N GLU A 109 14.94 -16.58 -0.38
CA GLU A 109 14.45 -17.56 0.59
C GLU A 109 13.80 -16.89 1.81
N ALA A 110 13.11 -15.77 1.59
CA ALA A 110 12.55 -14.93 2.64
C ALA A 110 11.32 -14.14 2.16
N TYR A 111 10.51 -13.74 3.13
CA TYR A 111 9.47 -12.73 2.92
C TYR A 111 10.09 -11.33 2.83
N GLY A 112 9.61 -10.53 1.90
CA GLY A 112 10.01 -9.13 1.74
C GLY A 112 8.81 -8.20 1.71
N GLU A 113 8.91 -7.03 2.36
CA GLU A 113 7.85 -6.03 2.39
C GLU A 113 7.49 -5.57 0.98
N THR A 114 6.21 -5.75 0.61
CA THR A 114 5.65 -5.28 -0.67
C THR A 114 4.60 -4.21 -0.48
N HIS A 115 3.87 -4.22 0.65
CA HIS A 115 2.81 -3.27 0.95
C HIS A 115 2.91 -2.78 2.39
N SER A 116 2.33 -1.61 2.65
CA SER A 116 2.25 -1.05 3.99
C SER A 116 0.94 -0.29 4.14
N ALA A 117 0.10 -0.72 5.07
CA ALA A 117 -1.16 -0.10 5.44
C ALA A 117 -0.98 0.67 6.75
N SER A 118 -1.24 1.97 6.74
CA SER A 118 -0.98 2.85 7.88
C SER A 118 -2.19 3.69 8.26
N ARG A 119 -2.40 3.86 9.55
CA ARG A 119 -3.40 4.69 10.17
C ARG A 119 -2.73 5.80 10.96
N PHE A 120 -3.18 7.06 10.80
CA PHE A 120 -2.48 8.25 11.30
C PHE A 120 -3.30 9.12 12.26
N HIS A 121 -4.57 8.78 12.52
CA HIS A 121 -5.50 9.69 13.15
C HIS A 121 -5.47 11.09 12.50
N ASP A 122 -5.34 12.14 13.28
CA ASP A 122 -5.33 13.52 12.81
C ASP A 122 -3.94 14.09 12.48
N PHE A 123 -2.88 13.28 12.58
CA PHE A 123 -1.51 13.77 12.43
C PHE A 123 -1.25 14.48 11.09
N GLN A 124 -1.68 13.88 9.99
CA GLN A 124 -1.54 14.47 8.66
C GLN A 124 -2.54 15.61 8.45
N ALA A 125 -3.77 15.44 8.91
CA ALA A 125 -4.82 16.45 8.79
C ALA A 125 -4.46 17.76 9.52
N ARG A 126 -3.83 17.71 10.71
CA ARG A 126 -3.33 18.90 11.39
C ARG A 126 -2.31 19.69 10.54
N ARG A 127 -1.40 18.98 9.84
CA ARG A 127 -0.39 19.61 8.98
C ARG A 127 -0.96 20.21 7.72
N LEU A 128 -2.00 19.57 7.19
CA LEU A 128 -2.73 20.06 6.02
C LEU A 128 -3.81 21.08 6.37
N ASN A 129 -4.09 21.30 7.68
CA ASN A 129 -5.21 22.06 8.17
C ASN A 129 -6.56 21.56 7.57
N LEU A 130 -6.65 20.23 7.37
CA LEU A 130 -7.81 19.55 6.82
C LEU A 130 -8.79 19.18 7.94
N ARG A 131 -9.97 19.75 7.88
CA ARG A 131 -10.99 19.64 8.93
C ARG A 131 -12.34 19.24 8.35
N TYR A 132 -13.25 18.85 9.20
CA TYR A 132 -14.65 18.66 8.85
C TYR A 132 -15.57 19.28 9.91
N ARG A 133 -16.81 19.59 9.52
CA ARG A 133 -17.86 20.06 10.43
C ARG A 133 -18.74 18.89 10.82
N GLY A 134 -18.71 18.51 12.10
CA GLY A 134 -19.56 17.46 12.66
C GLY A 134 -21.04 17.89 12.77
N GLU A 135 -21.91 16.92 13.05
CA GLU A 135 -23.36 17.14 13.25
C GLU A 135 -23.66 18.15 14.37
N ASP A 136 -22.82 18.20 15.40
CA ASP A 136 -22.88 19.16 16.50
C ASP A 136 -22.39 20.57 16.11
N GLY A 137 -22.09 20.82 14.85
CA GLY A 137 -21.57 22.07 14.31
C GLY A 137 -20.09 22.36 14.61
N LYS A 138 -19.44 21.53 15.43
CA LYS A 138 -18.02 21.71 15.78
C LYS A 138 -17.10 21.30 14.64
N VAL A 139 -16.01 22.03 14.51
CA VAL A 139 -14.96 21.75 13.54
C VAL A 139 -13.87 20.90 14.20
N ARG A 140 -13.49 19.79 13.53
CA ARG A 140 -12.47 18.84 13.98
C ARG A 140 -11.53 18.51 12.84
N PHE A 141 -10.31 18.04 13.15
CA PHE A 141 -9.40 17.47 12.16
C PHE A 141 -9.89 16.09 11.71
N CYS A 142 -9.71 15.80 10.42
CA CYS A 142 -10.03 14.49 9.87
C CYS A 142 -9.03 13.42 10.36
N HIS A 143 -9.43 12.15 10.34
CA HIS A 143 -8.52 11.01 10.36
C HIS A 143 -8.09 10.66 8.94
N THR A 144 -6.85 10.19 8.79
CA THR A 144 -6.31 9.77 7.48
C THR A 144 -5.68 8.40 7.57
N LEU A 145 -5.78 7.66 6.47
CA LEU A 145 -5.19 6.34 6.30
C LEU A 145 -4.64 6.23 4.89
N ASN A 146 -3.63 5.38 4.73
CA ASN A 146 -3.20 4.96 3.40
C ASN A 146 -2.71 3.51 3.37
N ASN A 147 -2.71 2.92 2.18
CA ASN A 147 -2.13 1.62 1.91
C ASN A 147 -1.62 1.53 0.48
N THR A 148 -0.41 1.03 0.32
CA THR A 148 0.09 0.59 -0.97
C THR A 148 -0.77 -0.56 -1.50
N VAL A 149 -1.27 -0.46 -2.74
CA VAL A 149 -1.91 -1.59 -3.45
C VAL A 149 -0.88 -2.34 -4.28
N ALA A 150 0.01 -1.62 -4.97
CA ALA A 150 1.08 -2.22 -5.76
C ALA A 150 2.27 -1.26 -5.88
N ALA A 151 3.45 -1.70 -5.46
CA ALA A 151 4.73 -1.06 -5.75
C ALA A 151 5.38 -1.82 -6.91
N SER A 152 5.51 -1.19 -8.07
CA SER A 152 5.79 -1.86 -9.35
C SER A 152 6.98 -2.82 -9.31
N THR A 153 8.09 -2.41 -8.73
CA THR A 153 9.32 -3.22 -8.74
C THR A 153 9.25 -4.44 -7.82
N ARG A 154 8.73 -4.26 -6.60
CA ARG A 154 8.61 -5.36 -5.62
C ARG A 154 7.56 -6.38 -6.04
N MET A 155 6.42 -5.90 -6.56
CA MET A 155 5.38 -6.78 -7.11
C MET A 155 5.88 -7.55 -8.33
N LEU A 156 6.70 -6.91 -9.20
CA LEU A 156 7.28 -7.57 -10.37
C LEU A 156 8.23 -8.71 -9.95
N ILE A 157 9.08 -8.49 -8.94
CA ILE A 157 9.94 -9.56 -8.40
C ILE A 157 9.08 -10.73 -7.93
N ALA A 158 8.08 -10.46 -7.06
CA ALA A 158 7.23 -11.51 -6.53
C ALA A 158 6.49 -12.29 -7.63
N LEU A 159 5.95 -11.59 -8.65
CA LEU A 159 5.25 -12.22 -9.77
C LEU A 159 6.20 -13.11 -10.60
N LEU A 160 7.33 -12.58 -11.01
CA LEU A 160 8.27 -13.33 -11.86
C LEU A 160 8.83 -14.56 -11.14
N GLU A 161 9.26 -14.40 -9.89
CA GLU A 161 9.92 -15.48 -9.16
C GLU A 161 8.95 -16.59 -8.72
N ASN A 162 7.72 -16.24 -8.27
CA ASN A 162 6.74 -17.26 -7.83
C ASN A 162 6.06 -17.97 -9.00
N HIS A 163 6.04 -17.38 -10.19
CA HIS A 163 5.39 -17.98 -11.36
C HIS A 163 6.37 -18.51 -12.39
N GLN A 164 7.66 -18.53 -12.09
CA GLN A 164 8.66 -19.13 -12.97
C GLN A 164 8.48 -20.65 -13.04
N THR A 165 8.47 -21.18 -14.27
CA THR A 165 8.38 -22.60 -14.54
C THR A 165 9.79 -23.24 -14.64
N GLU A 166 9.86 -24.56 -14.64
CA GLU A 166 11.12 -25.31 -14.83
C GLU A 166 11.83 -24.98 -16.15
N SER A 167 11.08 -24.61 -17.19
CA SER A 167 11.64 -24.18 -18.48
C SER A 167 12.18 -22.76 -18.49
N GLY A 168 11.98 -22.00 -17.39
CA GLY A 168 12.35 -20.58 -17.30
C GLY A 168 11.27 -19.62 -17.82
N ALA A 169 10.16 -20.13 -18.38
CA ALA A 169 9.01 -19.31 -18.75
C ALA A 169 8.26 -18.83 -17.49
N ILE A 170 7.51 -17.74 -17.61
CA ILE A 170 6.70 -17.18 -16.51
C ILE A 170 5.23 -17.46 -16.80
N ARG A 171 4.56 -18.18 -15.92
CA ARG A 171 3.11 -18.36 -15.95
C ARG A 171 2.42 -17.03 -15.63
N VAL A 172 1.52 -16.59 -16.50
CA VAL A 172 0.73 -15.38 -16.29
C VAL A 172 -0.50 -15.72 -15.44
N PRO A 173 -0.65 -15.13 -14.23
CA PRO A 173 -1.86 -15.25 -13.44
C PRO A 173 -3.10 -14.83 -14.25
N GLU A 174 -4.20 -15.53 -14.05
CA GLU A 174 -5.43 -15.36 -14.84
C GLU A 174 -5.89 -13.91 -14.93
N PRO A 175 -5.95 -13.11 -13.83
CA PRO A 175 -6.39 -11.72 -13.88
C PRO A 175 -5.54 -10.80 -14.76
N LEU A 176 -4.29 -11.19 -15.05
CA LEU A 176 -3.37 -10.39 -15.86
C LEU A 176 -3.40 -10.76 -17.35
N ARG A 177 -3.97 -11.92 -17.71
CA ARG A 177 -3.96 -12.41 -19.10
C ARG A 177 -4.65 -11.46 -20.08
N GLY A 178 -5.78 -10.86 -19.67
CA GLY A 178 -6.51 -9.90 -20.50
C GLY A 178 -5.66 -8.67 -20.88
N TYR A 179 -4.81 -8.21 -19.99
CA TYR A 179 -3.89 -7.08 -20.24
C TYR A 179 -2.69 -7.46 -21.10
N LEU A 180 -2.40 -8.74 -21.24
CA LEU A 180 -1.28 -9.29 -22.00
C LEU A 180 -1.72 -10.01 -23.29
N GLY A 181 -2.93 -9.66 -23.81
CA GLY A 181 -3.45 -10.22 -25.06
C GLY A 181 -3.80 -11.71 -24.95
N GLY A 182 -4.23 -12.15 -23.78
CA GLY A 182 -4.63 -13.54 -23.51
C GLY A 182 -3.44 -14.50 -23.29
N ARG A 183 -2.22 -14.00 -23.20
CA ARG A 183 -1.04 -14.86 -23.00
C ARG A 183 -1.07 -15.56 -21.67
N GLU A 184 -0.81 -16.87 -21.67
CA GLU A 184 -0.69 -17.69 -20.47
C GLU A 184 0.76 -17.85 -19.99
N LEU A 185 1.73 -17.70 -20.90
CA LEU A 185 3.15 -17.80 -20.64
C LEU A 185 3.90 -16.62 -21.27
N LEU A 186 4.98 -16.19 -20.61
CA LEU A 186 5.95 -15.23 -21.12
C LEU A 186 7.33 -15.89 -21.17
N GLY A 187 8.13 -15.57 -22.19
CA GLY A 187 9.51 -16.06 -22.31
C GLY A 187 9.60 -17.55 -22.71
N ALA A 188 8.55 -18.12 -23.29
CA ALA A 188 8.55 -19.50 -23.81
C ALA A 188 9.04 -19.54 -25.25
#